data_003d512b608923a844d36f80bbd55470
#
_entry.id   003d512b608923a844d36f80bbd55470
#
_cell.length_a   1.000
_cell.length_b   1.000
_cell.length_c   1.000
_cell.angle_alpha   90.00
_cell.angle_beta   90.00
_cell.angle_gamma   90.00
#
_symmetry.space_group_name_H-M   'P 1'
#
loop_
_entity.id
_entity.type
_entity.pdbx_description
1 polymer ?
#
loop_
_entity_poly.entity_id
_entity_poly.type
_entity_poly.pdbx_seq_one_letter_code
_entity_poly.pdbx_strand_id
1 'polypeptide(L)'
;MTIVADVRPDLMPYYKEDCDPKNLAPLWEVLHTFARKTPKSDCQPYIWHYNEIRDTLMKSADLITAEQAERRVLILENPGMRGRYRVTTSLFAGLQLIMPGEIAPAHRHTQAALRFIVEGSGAYTAVDGEKTYMEEGDFVITPSWTWHDHGNESDQPMVWLDGLDVPLVETLDTTFAEPYPEKNQSGTRPSGDSLARYGMGLAPVDYEPQSPNSPIFNYPYARTREALETMRKTEEWDACHGLKLRYVNPDNGKAAMPTIGTFMQLLPKGFETATYQSTDATVFSVVEGSGKSIIGDQTFEWSKRDHFVVPCWVPQRHIANEDAVLFSFSDRPVQQTLGLWRENRGNA
;
A
#
# COMPACT_ATOMS: atom_id res chain seq x y z
N MET A 1 8.81 -28.12 18.55
CA MET A 1 9.21 -29.41 17.96
C MET A 1 9.54 -29.11 16.51
N THR A 2 10.82 -29.08 16.14
CA THR A 2 11.25 -28.81 14.77
C THR A 2 11.17 -30.15 14.04
N ILE A 3 10.14 -30.32 13.21
CA ILE A 3 10.07 -31.48 12.33
C ILE A 3 11.00 -31.15 11.17
N VAL A 4 12.25 -31.61 11.27
CA VAL A 4 13.14 -31.70 10.11
C VAL A 4 12.68 -32.95 9.37
N ALA A 5 12.13 -32.78 8.18
CA ALA A 5 11.87 -33.92 7.31
C ALA A 5 13.24 -34.46 6.85
N ASP A 6 13.68 -35.54 7.44
CA ASP A 6 14.72 -36.37 6.83
C ASP A 6 14.11 -36.96 5.56
N VAL A 7 14.66 -36.56 4.41
CA VAL A 7 14.31 -37.21 3.14
C VAL A 7 14.45 -38.71 3.35
N ARG A 8 13.35 -39.45 3.12
CA ARG A 8 13.29 -40.91 3.28
C ARG A 8 13.77 -41.62 1.99
N PRO A 9 15.10 -41.85 1.83
CA PRO A 9 15.66 -42.40 0.59
C PRO A 9 15.07 -43.77 0.26
N ASP A 10 14.62 -44.52 1.26
CA ASP A 10 13.96 -45.81 1.17
C ASP A 10 12.59 -45.73 0.47
N LEU A 11 11.93 -44.54 0.50
CA LEU A 11 10.63 -44.31 -0.15
C LEU A 11 10.73 -43.69 -1.55
N MET A 12 11.94 -43.34 -2.00
CA MET A 12 12.13 -42.69 -3.31
C MET A 12 11.57 -43.51 -4.50
N PRO A 13 11.68 -44.86 -4.55
CA PRO A 13 11.03 -45.65 -5.62
C PRO A 13 9.51 -45.43 -5.65
N TYR A 14 8.85 -45.50 -4.49
CA TYR A 14 7.41 -45.25 -4.37
C TYR A 14 7.03 -43.83 -4.83
N TYR A 15 7.82 -42.81 -4.49
CA TYR A 15 7.54 -41.47 -4.95
C TYR A 15 7.61 -41.33 -6.47
N LYS A 16 8.67 -41.87 -7.10
CA LYS A 16 8.91 -41.78 -8.54
C LYS A 16 8.01 -42.69 -9.38
N GLU A 17 7.73 -43.89 -8.90
CA GLU A 17 7.03 -44.88 -9.67
C GLU A 17 5.52 -44.84 -9.44
N ASP A 18 5.07 -44.52 -8.25
CA ASP A 18 3.67 -44.52 -7.87
C ASP A 18 3.03 -43.14 -7.75
N CYS A 19 3.74 -42.16 -7.16
CA CYS A 19 3.17 -40.83 -6.89
C CYS A 19 3.31 -39.90 -8.08
N ASP A 20 4.52 -39.67 -8.59
CA ASP A 20 4.79 -38.69 -9.66
C ASP A 20 3.95 -38.92 -10.92
N PRO A 21 3.79 -40.16 -11.46
CA PRO A 21 2.97 -40.38 -12.66
C PRO A 21 1.48 -40.07 -12.46
N LYS A 22 1.03 -40.00 -11.21
CA LYS A 22 -0.36 -39.72 -10.83
C LYS A 22 -0.56 -38.30 -10.30
N ASN A 23 0.47 -37.44 -10.38
CA ASN A 23 0.47 -36.08 -9.81
C ASN A 23 0.15 -36.03 -8.30
N LEU A 24 0.64 -37.01 -7.55
CA LEU A 24 0.51 -37.09 -6.09
C LEU A 24 1.81 -36.68 -5.44
N ALA A 25 1.71 -35.87 -4.37
CA ALA A 25 2.84 -35.46 -3.54
C ALA A 25 2.64 -35.95 -2.11
N PRO A 26 3.64 -36.63 -1.48
CA PRO A 26 3.54 -37.12 -0.12
C PRO A 26 3.58 -35.97 0.89
N LEU A 27 2.47 -35.72 1.56
CA LEU A 27 2.34 -34.62 2.54
C LEU A 27 3.43 -34.67 3.64
N TRP A 28 3.78 -35.88 4.09
CA TRP A 28 4.78 -36.05 5.15
C TRP A 28 6.18 -35.56 4.80
N GLU A 29 6.54 -35.46 3.53
CA GLU A 29 7.80 -34.88 3.07
C GLU A 29 7.77 -33.33 3.13
N VAL A 30 6.60 -32.74 2.94
CA VAL A 30 6.43 -31.28 2.82
C VAL A 30 5.64 -30.64 3.98
N LEU A 31 5.20 -31.45 4.96
CA LEU A 31 4.37 -30.98 6.08
C LEU A 31 5.02 -29.81 6.83
N HIS A 32 6.34 -29.80 6.97
CA HIS A 32 7.11 -28.75 7.63
C HIS A 32 7.00 -27.39 6.91
N THR A 33 6.62 -27.39 5.61
CA THR A 33 6.42 -26.18 4.84
C THR A 33 5.04 -25.56 5.12
N PHE A 34 4.04 -26.37 5.47
CA PHE A 34 2.67 -25.94 5.79
C PHE A 34 2.45 -25.68 7.27
N ALA A 35 3.05 -26.49 8.15
CA ALA A 35 2.89 -26.39 9.60
C ALA A 35 4.11 -25.70 10.25
N ARG A 36 4.27 -24.41 10.02
CA ARG A 36 5.40 -23.63 10.57
C ARG A 36 5.06 -23.04 11.94
N LYS A 37 6.08 -22.90 12.78
CA LYS A 37 5.94 -22.27 14.10
C LYS A 37 5.70 -20.77 14.00
N THR A 38 6.29 -20.12 12.99
CA THR A 38 6.15 -18.69 12.70
C THR A 38 6.00 -18.47 11.20
N PRO A 39 5.35 -17.39 10.76
CA PRO A 39 5.27 -17.02 9.35
C PRO A 39 6.69 -16.91 8.74
N LYS A 40 6.80 -17.23 7.46
CA LYS A 40 8.00 -17.01 6.65
C LYS A 40 7.60 -16.31 5.36
N SER A 41 8.29 -15.22 5.05
CA SER A 41 8.17 -14.48 3.80
C SER A 41 9.52 -14.40 3.10
N ASP A 42 9.51 -14.34 1.77
CA ASP A 42 10.69 -14.00 0.97
C ASP A 42 10.95 -12.48 0.97
N CYS A 43 9.96 -11.69 1.41
CA CYS A 43 10.09 -10.24 1.54
C CYS A 43 11.19 -9.91 2.56
N GLN A 44 12.09 -9.00 2.18
CA GLN A 44 13.18 -8.52 3.02
C GLN A 44 12.92 -7.07 3.46
N PRO A 45 13.36 -6.66 4.66
CA PRO A 45 13.42 -5.25 5.01
C PRO A 45 14.23 -4.48 3.98
N TYR A 46 13.72 -3.35 3.50
CA TYR A 46 14.41 -2.53 2.51
C TYR A 46 13.93 -1.09 2.55
N ILE A 47 14.81 -0.16 2.15
CA ILE A 47 14.49 1.26 1.98
C ILE A 47 14.87 1.72 0.57
N TRP A 48 14.03 2.56 -0.01
CA TRP A 48 14.29 3.32 -1.23
C TRP A 48 14.42 4.78 -0.85
N HIS A 49 15.64 5.32 -0.93
CA HIS A 49 15.89 6.74 -0.71
C HIS A 49 15.43 7.55 -1.91
N TYR A 50 14.47 8.43 -1.69
CA TYR A 50 13.84 9.19 -2.78
C TYR A 50 14.84 10.00 -3.58
N ASN A 51 15.83 10.60 -2.91
CA ASN A 51 16.88 11.39 -3.57
C ASN A 51 17.74 10.55 -4.54
N GLU A 52 17.89 9.25 -4.29
CA GLU A 52 18.67 8.35 -5.18
C GLU A 52 17.85 7.88 -6.39
N ILE A 53 16.53 7.73 -6.23
CA ILE A 53 15.67 7.16 -7.29
C ILE A 53 14.95 8.23 -8.11
N ARG A 54 14.82 9.47 -7.60
CA ARG A 54 14.10 10.56 -8.25
C ARG A 54 14.63 10.88 -9.65
N ASP A 55 15.94 10.98 -9.81
CA ASP A 55 16.56 11.29 -11.11
C ASP A 55 16.33 10.17 -12.13
N THR A 56 16.33 8.91 -11.67
CA THR A 56 15.99 7.76 -12.51
C THR A 56 14.53 7.81 -12.95
N LEU A 57 13.62 8.20 -12.02
CA LEU A 57 12.21 8.36 -12.32
C LEU A 57 11.99 9.51 -13.31
N MET A 58 12.61 10.68 -13.10
CA MET A 58 12.51 11.82 -14.01
C MET A 58 13.04 11.49 -15.41
N LYS A 59 14.17 10.78 -15.50
CA LYS A 59 14.74 10.34 -16.77
C LYS A 59 13.79 9.46 -17.59
N SER A 60 12.89 8.75 -16.95
CA SER A 60 11.90 7.94 -17.67
C SER A 60 10.97 8.78 -18.56
N ALA A 61 10.76 10.06 -18.25
CA ALA A 61 9.96 10.98 -19.08
C ALA A 61 10.63 11.30 -20.41
N ASP A 62 11.94 11.25 -20.48
CA ASP A 62 12.71 11.47 -21.73
C ASP A 62 12.68 10.22 -22.63
N LEU A 63 12.33 9.07 -22.08
CA LEU A 63 12.39 7.77 -22.77
C LEU A 63 11.02 7.29 -23.27
N ILE A 64 9.96 7.57 -22.53
CA ILE A 64 8.61 7.10 -22.84
C ILE A 64 7.57 8.08 -22.30
N THR A 65 6.53 8.37 -23.10
CA THR A 65 5.42 9.21 -22.67
C THR A 65 4.46 8.45 -21.74
N ALA A 66 3.64 9.17 -20.95
CA ALA A 66 2.60 8.54 -20.12
C ALA A 66 1.60 7.73 -20.97
N GLU A 67 1.29 8.19 -22.19
CA GLU A 67 0.38 7.49 -23.12
C GLU A 67 0.99 6.19 -23.65
N GLN A 68 2.27 6.19 -24.04
CA GLN A 68 2.95 4.99 -24.52
C GLN A 68 3.16 3.94 -23.44
N ALA A 69 3.41 4.39 -22.20
CA ALA A 69 3.59 3.51 -21.05
C ALA A 69 2.25 3.06 -20.43
N GLU A 70 1.11 3.64 -20.88
CA GLU A 70 -0.19 3.61 -20.20
C GLU A 70 -0.08 4.16 -18.78
N ARG A 71 0.89 3.67 -18.02
CA ARG A 71 1.28 4.12 -16.67
C ARG A 71 2.80 4.16 -16.57
N ARG A 72 3.40 5.36 -16.51
CA ARG A 72 4.84 5.52 -16.34
C ARG A 72 5.21 5.36 -14.87
N VAL A 73 5.39 4.10 -14.45
CA VAL A 73 5.64 3.68 -13.06
C VAL A 73 6.98 2.95 -12.98
N LEU A 74 7.79 3.30 -11.97
CA LEU A 74 8.92 2.47 -11.54
C LEU A 74 8.52 1.68 -10.29
N ILE A 75 8.53 0.36 -10.42
CA ILE A 75 8.12 -0.56 -9.35
C ILE A 75 9.16 -0.57 -8.25
N LEU A 76 8.73 -0.40 -7.00
CA LEU A 76 9.53 -0.63 -5.80
C LEU A 76 9.62 -2.13 -5.55
N GLU A 77 10.48 -2.80 -6.30
CA GLU A 77 10.59 -4.24 -6.28
C GLU A 77 11.43 -4.71 -5.09
N ASN A 78 10.85 -5.55 -4.24
CA ASN A 78 11.56 -6.05 -3.07
C ASN A 78 12.78 -6.91 -3.46
N PRO A 79 13.98 -6.70 -2.88
CA PRO A 79 15.18 -7.44 -3.26
C PRO A 79 15.08 -8.96 -3.03
N GLY A 80 14.29 -9.40 -2.05
CA GLY A 80 14.01 -10.83 -1.80
C GLY A 80 13.04 -11.45 -2.80
N MET A 81 12.41 -10.63 -3.67
CA MET A 81 11.38 -11.08 -4.62
C MET A 81 11.63 -10.56 -6.03
N ARG A 82 12.91 -10.34 -6.42
CA ARG A 82 13.30 -9.87 -7.76
C ARG A 82 12.67 -10.73 -8.87
N GLY A 83 12.12 -10.04 -9.89
CA GLY A 83 11.41 -10.65 -11.02
C GLY A 83 9.97 -11.02 -10.73
N ARG A 84 9.44 -10.72 -9.54
CA ARG A 84 8.03 -10.92 -9.18
C ARG A 84 7.23 -9.62 -9.19
N TYR A 85 7.87 -8.47 -9.42
CA TYR A 85 7.24 -7.16 -9.59
C TYR A 85 6.33 -6.75 -8.42
N ARG A 86 6.76 -6.97 -7.18
CA ARG A 86 5.98 -6.69 -5.95
C ARG A 86 6.86 -6.22 -4.80
N VAL A 87 6.26 -5.44 -3.91
CA VAL A 87 6.94 -4.90 -2.71
C VAL A 87 6.80 -5.83 -1.52
N THR A 88 5.68 -6.55 -1.41
CA THR A 88 5.45 -7.61 -0.41
C THR A 88 4.79 -8.80 -1.10
N THR A 89 4.52 -9.89 -0.36
CA THR A 89 3.83 -11.07 -0.89
C THR A 89 2.45 -10.74 -1.49
N SER A 90 1.75 -9.78 -0.92
CA SER A 90 0.35 -9.43 -1.23
C SER A 90 0.16 -8.06 -1.85
N LEU A 91 1.21 -7.20 -1.86
CA LEU A 91 1.11 -5.81 -2.29
C LEU A 91 2.12 -5.48 -3.38
N PHE A 92 1.66 -4.67 -4.31
CA PHE A 92 2.45 -3.92 -5.28
C PHE A 92 2.69 -2.50 -4.73
N ALA A 93 3.85 -1.92 -5.03
CA ALA A 93 4.13 -0.50 -4.86
C ALA A 93 4.99 0.01 -6.02
N GLY A 94 4.74 1.25 -6.44
CA GLY A 94 5.51 1.89 -7.50
C GLY A 94 5.40 3.40 -7.46
N LEU A 95 6.39 4.10 -8.00
CA LEU A 95 6.36 5.55 -8.16
C LEU A 95 5.92 5.89 -9.58
N GLN A 96 4.77 6.52 -9.71
CA GLN A 96 4.25 7.02 -10.99
C GLN A 96 4.63 8.48 -11.16
N LEU A 97 5.11 8.81 -12.37
CA LEU A 97 5.44 10.16 -12.79
C LEU A 97 4.49 10.61 -13.91
N ILE A 98 3.92 11.81 -13.78
CA ILE A 98 3.17 12.47 -14.83
C ILE A 98 3.73 13.88 -15.05
N MET A 99 4.09 14.20 -16.30
CA MET A 99 4.61 15.49 -16.69
C MET A 99 3.48 16.48 -16.99
N PRO A 100 3.75 17.80 -16.98
CA PRO A 100 2.77 18.80 -17.38
C PRO A 100 2.11 18.49 -18.74
N GLY A 101 0.78 18.56 -18.79
CA GLY A 101 -0.02 18.29 -20.00
C GLY A 101 -0.20 16.81 -20.37
N GLU A 102 0.42 15.87 -19.65
CA GLU A 102 0.22 14.45 -19.92
C GLU A 102 -1.12 13.93 -19.38
N ILE A 103 -1.66 12.93 -20.06
CA ILE A 103 -2.83 12.16 -19.64
C ILE A 103 -2.46 10.68 -19.72
N ALA A 104 -2.64 9.97 -18.61
CA ALA A 104 -2.59 8.52 -18.54
C ALA A 104 -4.01 7.97 -18.82
N PRO A 105 -4.19 7.11 -19.86
CA PRO A 105 -5.50 6.76 -20.41
C PRO A 105 -6.48 6.15 -19.42
N ALA A 106 -7.77 6.38 -19.63
CA ALA A 106 -8.83 5.84 -18.80
C ALA A 106 -8.97 4.32 -18.96
N HIS A 107 -9.09 3.63 -17.85
CA HIS A 107 -9.35 2.20 -17.79
C HIS A 107 -10.01 1.80 -16.47
N ARG A 108 -10.35 0.52 -16.33
CA ARG A 108 -10.70 -0.09 -15.04
C ARG A 108 -10.05 -1.47 -14.90
N HIS A 109 -9.84 -1.89 -13.67
CA HIS A 109 -9.29 -3.21 -13.33
C HIS A 109 -9.84 -3.71 -11.99
N THR A 110 -9.72 -5.01 -11.75
CA THR A 110 -10.21 -5.64 -10.50
C THR A 110 -9.36 -5.31 -9.28
N GLN A 111 -8.11 -4.94 -9.47
CA GLN A 111 -7.25 -4.50 -8.37
C GLN A 111 -7.78 -3.21 -7.76
N ALA A 112 -7.79 -3.13 -6.43
CA ALA A 112 -7.94 -1.88 -5.72
C ALA A 112 -6.60 -1.13 -5.72
N ALA A 113 -6.64 0.19 -5.91
CA ALA A 113 -5.45 1.03 -5.94
C ALA A 113 -5.57 2.22 -5.01
N LEU A 114 -4.46 2.56 -4.37
CA LEU A 114 -4.26 3.82 -3.68
C LEU A 114 -3.21 4.66 -4.40
N ARG A 115 -3.29 5.97 -4.20
CA ARG A 115 -2.22 6.94 -4.54
C ARG A 115 -1.93 7.78 -3.33
N PHE A 116 -0.67 7.82 -2.96
CA PHE A 116 -0.17 8.74 -1.94
C PHE A 116 0.76 9.75 -2.61
N ILE A 117 0.43 11.04 -2.49
CA ILE A 117 1.12 12.08 -3.24
C ILE A 117 2.44 12.41 -2.58
N VAL A 118 3.55 12.18 -3.31
CA VAL A 118 4.93 12.31 -2.82
C VAL A 118 5.55 13.66 -3.17
N GLU A 119 5.33 14.14 -4.41
CA GLU A 119 5.90 15.40 -4.90
C GLU A 119 4.95 16.07 -5.90
N GLY A 120 4.77 17.38 -5.77
CA GLY A 120 3.96 18.21 -6.66
C GLY A 120 2.51 18.38 -6.22
N SER A 121 1.79 19.20 -7.00
CA SER A 121 0.38 19.51 -6.80
C SER A 121 -0.30 19.85 -8.12
N GLY A 122 -1.65 19.75 -8.17
CA GLY A 122 -2.45 20.20 -9.31
C GLY A 122 -2.65 19.16 -10.43
N ALA A 123 -2.04 17.98 -10.37
CA ALA A 123 -2.51 16.86 -11.16
C ALA A 123 -3.81 16.29 -10.57
N TYR A 124 -4.55 15.53 -11.37
CA TYR A 124 -5.82 14.95 -10.93
C TYR A 124 -5.86 13.43 -11.14
N THR A 125 -6.67 12.78 -10.34
CA THR A 125 -7.24 11.46 -10.62
C THR A 125 -8.74 11.64 -10.85
N ALA A 126 -9.26 11.15 -11.97
CA ALA A 126 -10.69 11.04 -12.19
C ALA A 126 -11.16 9.63 -11.82
N VAL A 127 -12.20 9.52 -11.00
CA VAL A 127 -12.81 8.25 -10.60
C VAL A 127 -14.31 8.33 -10.83
N ASP A 128 -14.84 7.44 -11.66
CA ASP A 128 -16.27 7.39 -12.03
C ASP A 128 -16.87 8.77 -12.34
N GLY A 129 -16.12 9.59 -13.11
CA GLY A 129 -16.52 10.91 -13.57
C GLY A 129 -16.33 12.05 -12.58
N GLU A 130 -15.73 11.82 -11.40
CA GLU A 130 -15.29 12.86 -10.47
C GLU A 130 -13.79 13.10 -10.61
N LYS A 131 -13.39 14.28 -11.08
CA LYS A 131 -12.00 14.75 -11.01
C LYS A 131 -11.67 15.16 -9.59
N THR A 132 -10.58 14.59 -9.07
CA THR A 132 -10.03 14.95 -7.77
C THR A 132 -8.63 15.51 -7.97
N TYR A 133 -8.43 16.80 -7.69
CA TYR A 133 -7.11 17.43 -7.70
C TYR A 133 -6.33 17.03 -6.45
N MET A 134 -5.06 16.77 -6.64
CA MET A 134 -4.19 16.13 -5.66
C MET A 134 -3.10 17.10 -5.20
N GLU A 135 -2.87 17.13 -3.89
CA GLU A 135 -1.83 17.90 -3.22
C GLU A 135 -0.84 16.95 -2.52
N GLU A 136 0.40 17.41 -2.24
CA GLU A 136 1.40 16.60 -1.53
C GLU A 136 0.86 16.11 -0.19
N GLY A 137 0.97 14.81 0.07
CA GLY A 137 0.47 14.15 1.28
C GLY A 137 -0.97 13.65 1.20
N ASP A 138 -1.73 14.00 0.16
CA ASP A 138 -3.08 13.47 -0.05
C ASP A 138 -3.06 11.96 -0.26
N PHE A 139 -4.09 11.30 0.27
CA PHE A 139 -4.39 9.91 0.03
C PHE A 139 -5.62 9.78 -0.85
N VAL A 140 -5.46 9.19 -2.03
CA VAL A 140 -6.51 9.02 -3.05
C VAL A 140 -6.71 7.54 -3.31
N ILE A 141 -7.96 7.09 -3.48
CA ILE A 141 -8.29 5.71 -3.83
C ILE A 141 -8.92 5.61 -5.22
N THR A 142 -8.63 4.49 -5.87
CA THR A 142 -9.35 3.99 -7.02
C THR A 142 -9.89 2.61 -6.63
N PRO A 143 -11.17 2.55 -6.25
CA PRO A 143 -11.79 1.28 -5.87
C PRO A 143 -11.74 0.25 -7.00
N SER A 144 -11.74 -1.04 -6.63
CA SER A 144 -11.83 -2.14 -7.59
C SER A 144 -12.95 -1.91 -8.60
N TRP A 145 -12.65 -2.11 -9.88
CA TRP A 145 -13.58 -2.06 -11.00
C TRP A 145 -14.24 -0.69 -11.28
N THR A 146 -13.65 0.41 -10.79
CA THR A 146 -14.07 1.76 -11.11
C THR A 146 -13.27 2.33 -12.29
N TRP A 147 -13.93 3.07 -13.17
CA TRP A 147 -13.27 3.80 -14.24
C TRP A 147 -12.38 4.90 -13.67
N HIS A 148 -11.13 4.96 -14.13
CA HIS A 148 -10.21 6.00 -13.69
C HIS A 148 -9.18 6.38 -14.74
N ASP A 149 -8.81 7.65 -14.72
CA ASP A 149 -7.72 8.24 -15.50
C ASP A 149 -6.97 9.27 -14.66
N HIS A 150 -5.81 9.71 -15.17
CA HIS A 150 -5.00 10.72 -14.53
C HIS A 150 -4.54 11.75 -15.55
N GLY A 151 -4.42 12.99 -15.12
CA GLY A 151 -3.85 14.04 -15.92
C GLY A 151 -3.12 15.07 -15.07
N ASN A 152 -2.17 15.74 -15.66
CA ASN A 152 -1.46 16.83 -15.01
C ASN A 152 -1.75 18.14 -15.72
N GLU A 153 -2.59 18.95 -15.08
CA GLU A 153 -3.00 20.29 -15.57
C GLU A 153 -2.12 21.41 -14.98
N SER A 154 -1.14 21.05 -14.13
CA SER A 154 -0.17 21.99 -13.56
C SER A 154 1.03 22.22 -14.51
N ASP A 155 1.93 23.11 -14.11
CA ASP A 155 3.18 23.43 -14.82
C ASP A 155 4.40 22.68 -14.27
N GLN A 156 4.19 21.78 -13.27
CA GLN A 156 5.26 21.02 -12.63
C GLN A 156 5.01 19.50 -12.77
N PRO A 157 6.09 18.70 -12.81
CA PRO A 157 5.96 17.24 -12.70
C PRO A 157 5.29 16.84 -11.39
N MET A 158 4.55 15.74 -11.40
CA MET A 158 3.96 15.20 -10.21
C MET A 158 4.29 13.73 -10.03
N VAL A 159 4.62 13.35 -8.81
CA VAL A 159 4.97 11.99 -8.42
C VAL A 159 4.08 11.52 -7.29
N TRP A 160 3.55 10.32 -7.42
CA TRP A 160 2.85 9.64 -6.33
C TRP A 160 3.30 8.19 -6.17
N LEU A 161 3.12 7.67 -4.97
CA LEU A 161 3.29 6.27 -4.64
C LEU A 161 1.95 5.56 -4.92
N ASP A 162 1.95 4.66 -5.91
CA ASP A 162 0.87 3.72 -6.11
C ASP A 162 1.03 2.53 -5.16
N GLY A 163 -0.06 2.10 -4.54
CA GLY A 163 -0.15 0.85 -3.79
C GLY A 163 -1.36 0.05 -4.30
N LEU A 164 -1.13 -1.20 -4.71
CA LEU A 164 -2.19 -2.07 -5.24
C LEU A 164 -2.11 -3.46 -4.62
N ASP A 165 -3.24 -4.15 -4.64
CA ASP A 165 -3.38 -5.55 -4.23
C ASP A 165 -3.17 -6.56 -5.39
N VAL A 166 -2.39 -6.16 -6.42
CA VAL A 166 -2.10 -6.98 -7.61
C VAL A 166 -1.73 -8.42 -7.25
N PRO A 167 -0.76 -8.70 -6.36
CA PRO A 167 -0.36 -10.07 -6.08
C PRO A 167 -1.45 -10.89 -5.37
N LEU A 168 -2.35 -10.24 -4.62
CA LEU A 168 -3.49 -10.91 -4.00
C LEU A 168 -4.52 -11.31 -5.06
N VAL A 169 -4.87 -10.39 -5.96
CA VAL A 169 -5.82 -10.64 -7.05
C VAL A 169 -5.29 -11.70 -8.01
N GLU A 170 -3.97 -11.71 -8.30
CA GLU A 170 -3.30 -12.78 -9.07
C GLU A 170 -3.42 -14.15 -8.37
N THR A 171 -3.19 -14.20 -7.06
CA THR A 171 -3.28 -15.45 -6.27
C THR A 171 -4.69 -16.05 -6.30
N LEU A 172 -5.71 -15.20 -6.48
CA LEU A 172 -7.11 -15.61 -6.56
C LEU A 172 -7.57 -15.87 -8.01
N ASP A 173 -6.70 -15.72 -9.02
CA ASP A 173 -7.02 -15.87 -10.45
C ASP A 173 -8.18 -14.99 -10.92
N THR A 174 -8.29 -13.75 -10.37
CA THR A 174 -9.44 -12.84 -10.59
C THR A 174 -9.08 -11.55 -11.29
N THR A 175 -8.00 -11.56 -12.07
CA THR A 175 -7.52 -10.37 -12.79
C THR A 175 -8.37 -10.08 -14.03
N PHE A 176 -9.00 -8.90 -14.06
CA PHE A 176 -9.66 -8.34 -15.23
C PHE A 176 -9.20 -6.90 -15.43
N ALA A 177 -9.12 -6.45 -16.66
CA ALA A 177 -8.88 -5.07 -17.04
C ALA A 177 -9.63 -4.73 -18.32
N GLU A 178 -10.12 -3.49 -18.43
CA GLU A 178 -10.79 -2.98 -19.62
C GLU A 178 -10.31 -1.56 -19.92
N PRO A 179 -9.95 -1.23 -21.16
CA PRO A 179 -9.71 0.14 -21.59
C PRO A 179 -11.06 0.89 -21.68
N TYR A 180 -11.05 2.16 -21.37
CA TYR A 180 -12.19 3.05 -21.65
C TYR A 180 -12.24 3.37 -23.15
N PRO A 181 -13.44 3.53 -23.76
CA PRO A 181 -13.53 3.82 -25.20
C PRO A 181 -12.82 5.11 -25.65
N GLU A 182 -12.74 6.08 -24.76
CA GLU A 182 -12.08 7.37 -24.99
C GLU A 182 -10.84 7.52 -24.13
N LYS A 183 -9.95 8.48 -24.43
CA LYS A 183 -8.69 8.67 -23.71
C LYS A 183 -8.90 9.03 -22.23
N ASN A 184 -9.94 9.80 -21.93
CA ASN A 184 -10.30 10.24 -20.59
C ASN A 184 -11.80 10.23 -20.38
N GLN A 185 -12.22 10.14 -19.13
CA GLN A 185 -13.63 10.18 -18.76
C GLN A 185 -14.23 11.57 -18.95
N SER A 186 -15.52 11.62 -19.30
CA SER A 186 -16.31 12.85 -19.19
C SER A 186 -16.59 13.15 -17.72
N GLY A 187 -16.31 14.40 -17.28
CA GLY A 187 -16.67 14.85 -15.94
C GLY A 187 -18.18 14.87 -15.74
N THR A 188 -18.70 14.00 -14.89
CA THR A 188 -20.15 13.94 -14.57
C THR A 188 -20.46 14.48 -13.18
N ARG A 189 -19.42 14.73 -12.38
CA ARG A 189 -19.50 15.24 -11.00
C ARG A 189 -18.50 16.39 -10.81
N PRO A 190 -18.82 17.39 -9.97
CA PRO A 190 -17.86 18.43 -9.62
C PRO A 190 -16.70 17.83 -8.79
N SER A 191 -15.55 18.51 -8.83
CA SER A 191 -14.39 18.12 -7.99
C SER A 191 -14.77 18.16 -6.51
N GLY A 192 -14.39 17.09 -5.77
CA GLY A 192 -14.65 16.98 -4.33
C GLY A 192 -16.08 16.61 -3.96
N ASP A 193 -16.92 16.19 -4.92
CA ASP A 193 -18.32 15.81 -4.68
C ASP A 193 -18.41 14.65 -3.65
N SER A 194 -17.60 13.62 -3.80
CA SER A 194 -17.58 12.47 -2.88
C SER A 194 -17.17 12.88 -1.45
N LEU A 195 -16.17 13.74 -1.32
CA LEU A 195 -15.73 14.25 -0.02
C LEU A 195 -16.81 15.14 0.62
N ALA A 196 -17.49 15.97 -0.17
CA ALA A 196 -18.57 16.84 0.31
C ALA A 196 -19.77 16.03 0.81
N ARG A 197 -20.14 14.96 0.09
CA ARG A 197 -21.29 14.12 0.43
C ARG A 197 -21.04 13.23 1.65
N TYR A 198 -19.87 12.64 1.78
CA TYR A 198 -19.62 11.55 2.73
C TYR A 198 -18.53 11.87 3.77
N GLY A 199 -17.73 12.91 3.55
CA GLY A 199 -16.54 13.19 4.37
C GLY A 199 -16.78 13.88 5.70
N MET A 200 -18.03 14.28 6.00
CA MET A 200 -18.38 15.06 7.20
C MET A 200 -19.36 14.31 8.13
N GLY A 201 -19.45 12.99 7.99
CA GLY A 201 -20.46 12.20 8.73
C GLY A 201 -21.88 12.43 8.21
N LEU A 202 -22.02 12.85 6.98
CA LEU A 202 -23.29 13.05 6.26
C LEU A 202 -23.34 12.06 5.10
N ALA A 203 -24.57 11.74 4.67
CA ALA A 203 -24.84 11.03 3.43
C ALA A 203 -26.17 11.56 2.85
N PRO A 204 -26.40 11.47 1.51
CA PRO A 204 -27.73 11.70 0.95
C PRO A 204 -28.78 10.79 1.63
N VAL A 205 -29.99 11.32 1.88
CA VAL A 205 -30.99 10.63 2.70
C VAL A 205 -31.36 9.23 2.20
N ASP A 206 -31.35 9.02 0.89
CA ASP A 206 -31.67 7.72 0.26
C ASP A 206 -30.40 6.97 -0.22
N TYR A 207 -29.24 7.33 0.32
CA TYR A 207 -27.99 6.66 -0.05
C TYR A 207 -27.90 5.25 0.54
N GLU A 208 -27.66 4.29 -0.35
CA GLU A 208 -27.37 2.89 0.03
C GLU A 208 -26.00 2.52 -0.52
N PRO A 209 -25.06 2.01 0.32
CA PRO A 209 -23.74 1.58 -0.15
C PRO A 209 -23.83 0.51 -1.23
N GLN A 210 -23.19 0.75 -2.37
CA GLN A 210 -23.17 -0.19 -3.50
C GLN A 210 -21.89 -1.00 -3.59
N SER A 211 -20.88 -0.69 -2.75
CA SER A 211 -19.56 -1.26 -2.78
C SER A 211 -19.01 -1.41 -1.36
N PRO A 212 -18.14 -2.39 -1.10
CA PRO A 212 -17.42 -2.47 0.17
C PRO A 212 -16.32 -1.41 0.32
N ASN A 213 -16.00 -0.69 -0.76
CA ASN A 213 -15.02 0.39 -0.75
C ASN A 213 -15.62 1.70 -0.22
N SER A 214 -14.77 2.60 0.25
CA SER A 214 -15.21 3.95 0.62
C SER A 214 -15.79 4.70 -0.58
N PRO A 215 -16.88 5.45 -0.39
CA PRO A 215 -17.41 6.36 -1.39
C PRO A 215 -16.59 7.65 -1.53
N ILE A 216 -15.61 7.91 -0.64
CA ILE A 216 -14.71 9.07 -0.68
C ILE A 216 -13.48 8.70 -1.48
N PHE A 217 -13.17 9.45 -2.55
CA PHE A 217 -12.02 9.17 -3.40
C PHE A 217 -10.75 9.89 -2.96
N ASN A 218 -10.84 11.03 -2.30
CA ASN A 218 -9.69 11.78 -1.77
C ASN A 218 -9.83 12.07 -0.28
N TYR A 219 -8.76 11.78 0.45
CA TYR A 219 -8.58 12.11 1.86
C TYR A 219 -7.48 13.17 1.98
N PRO A 220 -7.83 14.47 2.05
CA PRO A 220 -6.86 15.56 2.06
C PRO A 220 -5.93 15.51 3.26
N TYR A 221 -4.62 15.66 3.02
CA TYR A 221 -3.60 15.64 4.06
C TYR A 221 -3.81 16.71 5.13
N ALA A 222 -4.21 17.91 4.73
CA ALA A 222 -4.45 19.01 5.66
C ALA A 222 -5.43 18.62 6.79
N ARG A 223 -6.49 17.88 6.48
CA ARG A 223 -7.47 17.40 7.48
C ARG A 223 -6.87 16.30 8.37
N THR A 224 -6.09 15.41 7.79
CA THR A 224 -5.41 14.35 8.55
C THR A 224 -4.36 14.94 9.48
N ARG A 225 -3.61 15.93 9.01
CA ARG A 225 -2.58 16.61 9.78
C ARG A 225 -3.17 17.41 10.95
N GLU A 226 -4.30 18.10 10.73
CA GLU A 226 -5.07 18.77 11.77
C GLU A 226 -5.57 17.80 12.84
N ALA A 227 -6.10 16.63 12.43
CA ALA A 227 -6.55 15.60 13.37
C ALA A 227 -5.40 15.10 14.25
N LEU A 228 -4.23 14.80 13.67
CA LEU A 228 -3.03 14.39 14.43
C LEU A 228 -2.57 15.47 15.42
N GLU A 229 -2.56 16.75 15.03
CA GLU A 229 -2.20 17.85 15.93
C GLU A 229 -3.22 18.05 17.05
N THR A 230 -4.48 17.79 16.79
CA THR A 230 -5.52 17.87 17.83
C THR A 230 -5.35 16.74 18.83
N MET A 231 -5.16 15.49 18.35
CA MET A 231 -4.88 14.34 19.20
C MET A 231 -3.61 14.52 20.03
N ARG A 232 -2.56 15.12 19.44
CA ARG A 232 -1.30 15.43 20.15
C ARG A 232 -1.50 16.19 21.46
N LYS A 233 -2.57 16.97 21.56
CA LYS A 233 -2.88 17.80 22.73
C LYS A 233 -3.68 17.06 23.80
N THR A 234 -4.38 16.01 23.44
CA THR A 234 -5.43 15.41 24.27
C THR A 234 -5.26 13.92 24.49
N GLU A 235 -4.55 13.21 23.61
CA GLU A 235 -4.44 11.75 23.65
C GLU A 235 -3.14 11.29 24.31
N GLU A 236 -3.21 10.13 24.94
CA GLU A 236 -2.03 9.39 25.34
C GLU A 236 -1.39 8.74 24.10
N TRP A 237 -0.06 8.70 24.09
CA TRP A 237 0.71 8.19 22.98
C TRP A 237 0.85 6.68 23.10
N ASP A 238 0.42 5.97 22.07
CA ASP A 238 0.58 4.53 22.00
C ASP A 238 2.07 4.17 21.95
N ALA A 239 2.50 3.26 22.84
CA ALA A 239 3.91 2.90 22.96
C ALA A 239 4.50 2.33 21.65
N CYS A 240 3.72 1.59 20.85
CA CYS A 240 4.18 0.99 19.60
C CYS A 240 4.00 1.90 18.38
N HIS A 241 3.12 2.89 18.47
CA HIS A 241 2.68 3.64 17.30
C HIS A 241 2.75 5.17 17.44
N GLY A 242 2.98 5.74 18.64
CA GLY A 242 2.80 7.17 18.85
C GLY A 242 1.34 7.56 18.63
N LEU A 243 1.07 8.51 17.77
CA LEU A 243 -0.30 8.83 17.32
C LEU A 243 -0.51 8.24 15.94
N LYS A 244 -1.41 7.28 15.79
CA LYS A 244 -1.68 6.60 14.52
C LYS A 244 -3.17 6.56 14.20
N LEU A 245 -3.54 7.15 13.09
CA LEU A 245 -4.89 7.17 12.54
C LEU A 245 -5.01 6.14 11.43
N ARG A 246 -6.19 5.55 11.31
CA ARG A 246 -6.60 4.70 10.18
C ARG A 246 -7.58 5.46 9.31
N TYR A 247 -7.38 5.45 8.00
CA TYR A 247 -8.37 5.92 7.05
C TYR A 247 -9.54 4.92 6.99
N VAL A 248 -10.75 5.43 7.06
CA VAL A 248 -11.95 4.60 7.18
C VAL A 248 -12.92 4.83 6.03
N ASN A 249 -13.65 3.78 5.70
CA ASN A 249 -14.88 3.88 4.93
C ASN A 249 -16.00 4.40 5.84
N PRO A 250 -16.61 5.56 5.56
CA PRO A 250 -17.65 6.14 6.41
C PRO A 250 -18.91 5.27 6.50
N ASP A 251 -19.18 4.42 5.49
CA ASP A 251 -20.38 3.58 5.46
C ASP A 251 -20.36 2.47 6.52
N ASN A 252 -19.19 2.03 6.95
CA ASN A 252 -19.09 0.84 7.82
C ASN A 252 -17.97 0.93 8.87
N GLY A 253 -17.18 2.01 8.90
CA GLY A 253 -16.07 2.19 9.82
C GLY A 253 -14.88 1.25 9.63
N LYS A 254 -14.86 0.43 8.57
CA LYS A 254 -13.74 -0.44 8.20
C LYS A 254 -12.66 0.34 7.44
N ALA A 255 -11.66 -0.34 6.91
CA ALA A 255 -10.66 0.28 6.02
C ALA A 255 -11.33 0.89 4.78
N ALA A 256 -10.73 1.94 4.22
CA ALA A 256 -11.23 2.60 3.02
C ALA A 256 -11.35 1.64 1.81
N MET A 257 -10.49 0.62 1.76
CA MET A 257 -10.54 -0.47 0.80
C MET A 257 -10.51 -1.81 1.53
N PRO A 258 -11.26 -2.84 1.08
CA PRO A 258 -11.34 -4.13 1.76
C PRO A 258 -10.02 -4.89 1.83
N THR A 259 -9.13 -4.66 0.87
CA THR A 259 -7.88 -5.39 0.69
C THR A 259 -6.66 -4.64 1.22
N ILE A 260 -6.73 -3.30 1.32
CA ILE A 260 -5.60 -2.45 1.70
C ILE A 260 -6.01 -1.53 2.85
N GLY A 261 -5.37 -1.69 4.01
CA GLY A 261 -5.47 -0.77 5.14
C GLY A 261 -4.46 0.36 5.01
N THR A 262 -4.89 1.58 5.25
CA THR A 262 -4.06 2.78 5.13
C THR A 262 -4.06 3.57 6.43
N PHE A 263 -2.90 4.13 6.78
CA PHE A 263 -2.67 4.77 8.07
C PHE A 263 -1.82 6.02 7.92
N MET A 264 -2.02 6.97 8.84
CA MET A 264 -1.12 8.12 9.03
C MET A 264 -0.69 8.15 10.49
N GLN A 265 0.62 8.31 10.72
CA GLN A 265 1.24 8.20 12.03
C GLN A 265 2.11 9.44 12.30
N LEU A 266 1.95 10.06 13.48
CA LEU A 266 2.80 11.13 13.98
C LEU A 266 3.69 10.59 15.11
N LEU A 267 4.99 10.78 14.94
CA LEU A 267 6.03 10.50 15.94
C LEU A 267 6.67 11.85 16.34
N PRO A 268 6.57 12.28 17.59
CA PRO A 268 7.24 13.51 18.02
C PRO A 268 8.76 13.35 18.03
N LYS A 269 9.43 14.49 18.00
CA LYS A 269 10.89 14.54 18.17
C LYS A 269 11.36 13.76 19.39
N GLY A 270 12.27 12.82 19.16
CA GLY A 270 12.88 12.00 20.21
C GLY A 270 12.00 10.84 20.69
N PHE A 271 10.80 10.66 20.11
CA PHE A 271 9.96 9.50 20.44
C PHE A 271 10.56 8.24 19.85
N GLU A 272 10.69 7.22 20.70
CA GLU A 272 11.09 5.87 20.32
C GLU A 272 9.92 4.94 20.58
N THR A 273 9.45 4.25 19.54
CA THR A 273 8.37 3.28 19.72
C THR A 273 8.88 2.02 20.41
N ALA A 274 8.00 1.36 21.18
CA ALA A 274 8.22 -0.02 21.61
C ALA A 274 8.26 -0.95 20.38
N THR A 275 8.88 -2.11 20.56
CA THR A 275 8.94 -3.12 19.50
C THR A 275 7.55 -3.63 19.16
N TYR A 276 7.22 -3.60 17.87
CA TYR A 276 5.96 -4.07 17.31
C TYR A 276 6.19 -5.12 16.22
N GLN A 277 5.30 -6.07 16.14
CA GLN A 277 5.37 -7.18 15.17
C GLN A 277 3.95 -7.57 14.79
N SER A 278 3.68 -7.74 13.48
CA SER A 278 2.37 -8.20 13.00
C SER A 278 2.50 -9.07 11.75
N THR A 279 1.45 -9.81 11.44
CA THR A 279 1.42 -10.67 10.26
C THR A 279 1.22 -9.91 8.95
N ASP A 280 0.65 -8.71 9.00
CA ASP A 280 0.55 -7.85 7.82
C ASP A 280 1.90 -7.23 7.46
N ALA A 281 2.29 -7.36 6.20
CA ALA A 281 3.46 -6.64 5.69
C ALA A 281 3.08 -5.18 5.41
N THR A 282 3.94 -4.23 5.80
CA THR A 282 3.63 -2.80 5.75
C THR A 282 4.63 -2.03 4.90
N VAL A 283 4.13 -1.21 3.99
CA VAL A 283 4.91 -0.23 3.23
C VAL A 283 4.73 1.14 3.86
N PHE A 284 5.83 1.85 4.08
CA PHE A 284 5.86 3.20 4.65
C PHE A 284 6.33 4.22 3.62
N SER A 285 5.80 5.43 3.71
CA SER A 285 6.26 6.63 3.01
C SER A 285 6.42 7.77 4.02
N VAL A 286 7.59 8.39 4.05
CA VAL A 286 7.87 9.50 4.97
C VAL A 286 7.28 10.79 4.41
N VAL A 287 6.31 11.36 5.13
CA VAL A 287 5.60 12.58 4.74
C VAL A 287 6.33 13.82 5.24
N GLU A 288 6.72 13.81 6.51
CA GLU A 288 7.42 14.91 7.17
C GLU A 288 8.52 14.35 8.07
N GLY A 289 9.59 15.13 8.24
CA GLY A 289 10.64 14.85 9.20
C GLY A 289 11.63 13.80 8.79
N SER A 290 12.41 13.34 9.78
CA SER A 290 13.48 12.35 9.63
C SER A 290 13.61 11.48 10.87
N GLY A 291 14.21 10.31 10.70
CA GLY A 291 14.43 9.37 11.79
C GLY A 291 15.10 8.09 11.32
N LYS A 292 14.92 7.04 12.11
CA LYS A 292 15.39 5.71 11.76
C LYS A 292 14.39 4.63 12.18
N SER A 293 14.41 3.52 11.46
CA SER A 293 13.65 2.31 11.79
C SER A 293 14.60 1.16 11.98
N ILE A 294 14.41 0.40 13.06
CA ILE A 294 15.09 -0.88 13.30
C ILE A 294 14.09 -1.97 12.93
N ILE A 295 14.40 -2.73 11.89
CA ILE A 295 13.53 -3.74 11.30
C ILE A 295 14.30 -5.06 11.28
N GLY A 296 13.92 -6.00 12.15
CA GLY A 296 14.74 -7.18 12.43
C GLY A 296 16.10 -6.79 13.03
N ASP A 297 17.16 -7.16 12.35
CA ASP A 297 18.55 -6.85 12.69
C ASP A 297 19.14 -5.66 11.92
N GLN A 298 18.35 -5.02 11.06
CA GLN A 298 18.78 -3.93 10.20
C GLN A 298 18.28 -2.58 10.71
N THR A 299 19.09 -1.53 10.52
CA THR A 299 18.75 -0.15 10.83
C THR A 299 18.72 0.65 9.52
N PHE A 300 17.61 1.35 9.28
CA PHE A 300 17.39 2.21 8.15
C PHE A 300 17.16 3.64 8.60
N GLU A 301 18.00 4.56 8.18
CA GLU A 301 17.76 5.99 8.34
C GLU A 301 16.85 6.47 7.21
N TRP A 302 15.90 7.34 7.53
CA TRP A 302 14.94 7.87 6.56
C TRP A 302 14.71 9.36 6.75
N SER A 303 14.35 10.00 5.67
CA SER A 303 13.98 11.40 5.57
C SER A 303 12.73 11.56 4.70
N LYS A 304 12.20 12.78 4.65
CA LYS A 304 11.02 13.11 3.85
C LYS A 304 11.10 12.50 2.43
N ARG A 305 10.00 11.86 1.99
CA ARG A 305 9.78 11.18 0.72
C ARG A 305 10.44 9.81 0.57
N ASP A 306 11.24 9.34 1.53
CA ASP A 306 11.77 7.99 1.50
C ASP A 306 10.65 6.94 1.69
N HIS A 307 10.85 5.75 1.11
CA HIS A 307 9.91 4.63 1.21
C HIS A 307 10.64 3.43 1.79
N PHE A 308 9.99 2.72 2.71
CA PHE A 308 10.57 1.50 3.25
C PHE A 308 9.51 0.43 3.52
N VAL A 309 9.94 -0.83 3.62
CA VAL A 309 9.04 -1.97 3.81
C VAL A 309 9.42 -2.76 5.05
N VAL A 310 8.39 -3.12 5.83
CA VAL A 310 8.47 -4.04 6.95
C VAL A 310 7.77 -5.33 6.55
N PRO A 311 8.50 -6.46 6.45
CA PRO A 311 7.92 -7.74 6.10
C PRO A 311 7.01 -8.32 7.19
N CYS A 312 6.16 -9.29 6.79
CA CYS A 312 5.34 -10.08 7.69
C CYS A 312 6.16 -10.64 8.86
N TRP A 313 5.67 -10.41 10.08
CA TRP A 313 6.19 -10.95 11.34
C TRP A 313 7.64 -10.56 11.67
N VAL A 314 8.19 -9.53 11.04
CA VAL A 314 9.49 -8.96 11.40
C VAL A 314 9.28 -7.88 12.46
N PRO A 315 10.00 -7.95 13.62
CA PRO A 315 9.91 -6.94 14.65
C PRO A 315 10.43 -5.60 14.13
N GLN A 316 9.73 -4.51 14.48
CA GLN A 316 10.07 -3.17 14.08
C GLN A 316 9.93 -2.18 15.23
N ARG A 317 10.73 -1.12 15.21
CA ARG A 317 10.58 0.09 16.02
C ARG A 317 11.09 1.31 15.27
N HIS A 318 10.53 2.47 15.57
CA HIS A 318 10.87 3.74 14.92
C HIS A 318 11.40 4.72 15.94
N ILE A 319 12.35 5.55 15.53
CA ILE A 319 12.95 6.62 16.36
C ILE A 319 12.93 7.88 15.52
N ALA A 320 12.23 8.92 15.99
CA ALA A 320 12.10 10.18 15.29
C ALA A 320 13.21 11.17 15.72
N ASN A 321 13.98 11.70 14.76
CA ASN A 321 15.00 12.71 15.00
C ASN A 321 14.39 14.12 15.21
N GLU A 322 13.26 14.34 14.57
CA GLU A 322 12.40 15.52 14.66
C GLU A 322 10.93 15.06 14.59
N ASP A 323 9.97 15.97 14.70
CA ASP A 323 8.57 15.60 14.49
C ASP A 323 8.43 14.98 13.10
N ALA A 324 7.93 13.74 13.03
CA ALA A 324 7.86 12.99 11.80
C ALA A 324 6.47 12.44 11.55
N VAL A 325 6.02 12.52 10.31
CA VAL A 325 4.75 11.94 9.86
C VAL A 325 5.03 10.85 8.84
N LEU A 326 4.46 9.68 9.09
CA LEU A 326 4.60 8.51 8.24
C LEU A 326 3.23 8.09 7.71
N PHE A 327 3.07 8.05 6.39
CA PHE A 327 1.99 7.32 5.74
C PHE A 327 2.37 5.85 5.65
N SER A 328 1.39 4.94 5.78
CA SER A 328 1.64 3.52 5.55
C SER A 328 0.42 2.79 5.04
N PHE A 329 0.65 1.68 4.34
CA PHE A 329 -0.41 0.79 3.90
C PHE A 329 0.00 -0.68 4.03
N SER A 330 -0.99 -1.56 4.27
CA SER A 330 -0.77 -2.98 4.49
C SER A 330 -1.97 -3.83 4.07
N ASP A 331 -1.79 -5.13 3.99
CA ASP A 331 -2.83 -6.13 3.70
C ASP A 331 -3.64 -6.55 4.95
N ARG A 332 -3.54 -5.79 6.04
CA ARG A 332 -4.25 -6.05 7.32
C ARG A 332 -5.74 -6.34 7.17
N PRO A 333 -6.54 -5.58 6.37
CA PRO A 333 -7.98 -5.83 6.27
C PRO A 333 -8.33 -7.21 5.74
N VAL A 334 -7.56 -7.72 4.76
CA VAL A 334 -7.72 -9.09 4.23
C VAL A 334 -7.47 -10.10 5.34
N GLN A 335 -6.34 -9.97 6.02
CA GLN A 335 -5.96 -10.88 7.09
C GLN A 335 -6.96 -10.86 8.25
N GLN A 336 -7.49 -9.69 8.61
CA GLN A 336 -8.53 -9.55 9.64
C GLN A 336 -9.84 -10.22 9.20
N THR A 337 -10.27 -9.99 7.96
CA THR A 337 -11.49 -10.59 7.40
C THR A 337 -11.42 -12.12 7.38
N LEU A 338 -10.23 -12.67 7.07
CA LEU A 338 -9.98 -14.11 7.02
C LEU A 338 -9.61 -14.73 8.39
N GLY A 339 -9.52 -13.93 9.47
CA GLY A 339 -9.14 -14.39 10.80
C GLY A 339 -7.64 -14.77 10.92
N LEU A 340 -6.79 -14.31 10.00
CA LEU A 340 -5.35 -14.64 9.94
C LEU A 340 -4.48 -13.64 10.67
N TRP A 341 -4.96 -12.41 10.87
CA TRP A 341 -4.17 -11.34 11.46
C TRP A 341 -3.78 -11.62 12.91
N ARG A 342 -2.51 -11.42 13.21
CA ARG A 342 -1.91 -11.53 14.55
C ARG A 342 -0.94 -10.38 14.76
N GLU A 343 -0.81 -9.93 16.00
CA GLU A 343 0.20 -8.96 16.42
C GLU A 343 0.91 -9.41 17.70
N ASN A 344 2.10 -8.88 17.89
CA ASN A 344 2.85 -8.93 19.13
C ASN A 344 3.32 -7.51 19.46
N ARG A 345 2.86 -7.01 20.59
CA ARG A 345 3.26 -5.71 21.14
C ARG A 345 4.28 -6.02 22.22
N GLY A 346 5.55 -5.76 21.93
CA GLY A 346 6.61 -5.99 22.90
C GLY A 346 6.20 -5.44 24.26
N ASN A 347 6.53 -6.14 25.31
CA ASN A 347 6.27 -5.66 26.68
C ASN A 347 6.94 -4.29 26.82
N ALA A 348 6.11 -3.25 27.03
CA ALA A 348 6.55 -1.91 27.37
C ALA A 348 7.19 -1.92 28.76
#